data_901c9d4e1d85ef343a24024db676552d
#
_entry.id   901c9d4e1d85ef343a24024db676552d
#
_cell.length_a   1.000
_cell.length_b   1.000
_cell.length_c   1.000
_cell.angle_alpha   90.00
_cell.angle_beta   90.00
_cell.angle_gamma   90.00
#
_symmetry.space_group_name_H-M   'P 1'
#
loop_
_entity.id
_entity.type
_entity.pdbx_description
1 polymer ?
#
loop_
_entity_poly.entity_id
_entity_poly.type
_entity_poly.pdbx_seq_one_letter_code
_entity_poly.pdbx_strand_id
1 'polypeptide(L)'
;MDINTIMASLEAKHPGEKEYLQAVKEVLLSVQDVYNQHPEFERNKIVERMVEPDRIFTFRVTWIDDKGEVQNNIGYRVQFNNAIGPYKGGIRFHASVNLSILKFLGFEQTFKNALTTLPMGGAKGGSDFSHRGKSDREIMRFCQAFILELWKNLGPDQDVPAGDIGVGGREVGYMYGMYKKLTNQCTGTFTGKGLSFGGSRIRPEATGFGALYFVQSVLATKGQQLAGKTVAISGFGNVAWGAALKATELGAKVVTISGPDGYVYDPEGLNAEKINYMLELRASGNDIVAPYADKFPGSTFYAGRKPWEQKVNIALPCATQNELGEADAKALVANGVELVAEVSNMGCTPEAIDTFINARVTYAPGKAVNAGGVATSGLEMSQDAEHLQWSADEVDAKLHYIMKSIHEQCIKYGTEPDGYINYMKGANIAGFMKVADAMMGQGIY
;
A
#
# COMPACT_ATOMS: atom_id res chain seq x y z
N MET A 1 -13.31 9.38 -24.76
CA MET A 1 -12.75 10.23 -23.68
C MET A 1 -11.63 11.11 -24.23
N ASP A 2 -11.74 12.41 -24.08
CA ASP A 2 -10.66 13.36 -24.41
C ASP A 2 -9.87 13.72 -23.13
N ILE A 3 -8.76 13.00 -22.94
CA ILE A 3 -7.91 13.16 -21.75
C ILE A 3 -7.31 14.57 -21.68
N ASN A 4 -6.95 15.18 -22.80
CA ASN A 4 -6.32 16.50 -22.80
C ASN A 4 -7.30 17.57 -22.29
N THR A 5 -8.56 17.53 -22.74
CA THR A 5 -9.61 18.43 -22.27
C THR A 5 -9.90 18.24 -20.78
N ILE A 6 -9.99 16.97 -20.32
CA ILE A 6 -10.22 16.67 -18.89
C ILE A 6 -9.05 17.18 -18.04
N MET A 7 -7.82 16.90 -18.45
CA MET A 7 -6.63 17.32 -17.72
C MET A 7 -6.46 18.85 -17.69
N ALA A 8 -6.73 19.54 -18.79
CA ALA A 8 -6.69 21.01 -18.82
C ALA A 8 -7.73 21.64 -17.87
N SER A 9 -8.94 21.06 -17.83
CA SER A 9 -9.98 21.50 -16.89
C SER A 9 -9.56 21.25 -15.43
N LEU A 10 -8.96 20.10 -15.17
CA LEU A 10 -8.53 19.72 -13.82
C LEU A 10 -7.36 20.59 -13.33
N GLU A 11 -6.38 20.85 -14.21
CA GLU A 11 -5.25 21.72 -13.90
C GLU A 11 -5.67 23.16 -13.60
N ALA A 12 -6.68 23.66 -14.34
CA ALA A 12 -7.24 24.98 -14.09
C ALA A 12 -7.93 25.08 -12.72
N LYS A 13 -8.55 24.00 -12.25
CA LYS A 13 -9.19 23.93 -10.91
C LYS A 13 -8.20 23.70 -9.77
N HIS A 14 -7.11 22.98 -10.04
CA HIS A 14 -6.15 22.50 -9.04
C HIS A 14 -4.71 22.94 -9.41
N PRO A 15 -4.45 24.24 -9.55
CA PRO A 15 -3.15 24.73 -9.98
C PRO A 15 -2.04 24.36 -8.99
N GLY A 16 -0.94 23.79 -9.49
CA GLY A 16 0.23 23.43 -8.68
C GLY A 16 0.14 22.08 -7.95
N GLU A 17 -0.95 21.34 -8.06
CA GLU A 17 -1.09 20.01 -7.46
C GLU A 17 -0.49 18.90 -8.36
N LYS A 18 0.81 18.95 -8.56
CA LYS A 18 1.52 18.13 -9.56
C LYS A 18 1.36 16.63 -9.35
N GLU A 19 1.51 16.15 -8.12
CA GLU A 19 1.43 14.73 -7.79
C GLU A 19 0.04 14.17 -8.08
N TYR A 20 -0.99 14.93 -7.73
CA TYR A 20 -2.38 14.56 -7.99
C TYR A 20 -2.70 14.55 -9.49
N LEU A 21 -2.34 15.59 -10.21
CA LEU A 21 -2.59 15.71 -11.65
C LEU A 21 -1.87 14.61 -12.45
N GLN A 22 -0.64 14.29 -12.06
CA GLN A 22 0.11 13.19 -12.69
C GLN A 22 -0.58 11.85 -12.48
N ALA A 23 -1.00 11.52 -11.26
CA ALA A 23 -1.65 10.26 -10.96
C ALA A 23 -2.99 10.11 -11.72
N VAL A 24 -3.78 11.17 -11.80
CA VAL A 24 -5.01 11.16 -12.60
C VAL A 24 -4.70 10.89 -14.06
N LYS A 25 -3.73 11.58 -14.65
CA LYS A 25 -3.34 11.38 -16.05
C LYS A 25 -2.92 9.94 -16.35
N GLU A 26 -2.10 9.34 -15.49
CA GLU A 26 -1.62 7.97 -15.65
C GLU A 26 -2.78 6.96 -15.63
N VAL A 27 -3.72 7.11 -14.71
CA VAL A 27 -4.91 6.24 -14.67
C VAL A 27 -5.78 6.44 -15.90
N LEU A 28 -6.08 7.69 -16.29
CA LEU A 28 -6.92 7.97 -17.47
C LEU A 28 -6.32 7.40 -18.75
N LEU A 29 -5.00 7.47 -18.93
CA LEU A 29 -4.31 6.86 -20.07
C LEU A 29 -4.48 5.34 -20.10
N SER A 30 -4.43 4.69 -18.94
CA SER A 30 -4.55 3.23 -18.84
C SER A 30 -5.97 2.71 -19.03
N VAL A 31 -7.00 3.53 -18.77
CA VAL A 31 -8.42 3.11 -18.86
C VAL A 31 -9.15 3.66 -20.11
N GLN A 32 -8.48 4.47 -20.93
CA GLN A 32 -9.10 5.16 -22.06
C GLN A 32 -9.82 4.22 -23.02
N ASP A 33 -9.19 3.11 -23.39
CA ASP A 33 -9.74 2.15 -24.35
C ASP A 33 -11.02 1.50 -23.84
N VAL A 34 -11.03 1.06 -22.57
CA VAL A 34 -12.20 0.45 -21.96
C VAL A 34 -13.31 1.48 -21.75
N TYR A 35 -12.97 2.69 -21.32
CA TYR A 35 -13.95 3.77 -21.17
C TYR A 35 -14.68 4.06 -22.49
N ASN A 36 -13.94 4.11 -23.61
CA ASN A 36 -14.54 4.40 -24.93
C ASN A 36 -15.50 3.31 -25.43
N GLN A 37 -15.45 2.11 -24.84
CA GLN A 37 -16.40 1.02 -25.11
C GLN A 37 -17.72 1.19 -24.33
N HIS A 38 -17.79 2.14 -23.39
CA HIS A 38 -18.92 2.42 -22.51
C HIS A 38 -19.46 3.85 -22.68
N PRO A 39 -20.24 4.14 -23.74
CA PRO A 39 -20.77 5.49 -23.99
C PRO A 39 -21.66 6.02 -22.84
N GLU A 40 -22.22 5.13 -22.02
CA GLU A 40 -22.96 5.47 -20.82
C GLU A 40 -22.10 6.17 -19.76
N PHE A 41 -20.82 5.86 -19.67
CA PHE A 41 -19.89 6.52 -18.74
C PHE A 41 -19.72 8.01 -19.08
N GLU A 42 -19.60 8.34 -20.36
CA GLU A 42 -19.46 9.72 -20.81
C GLU A 42 -20.74 10.52 -20.55
N ARG A 43 -21.93 9.93 -20.86
CA ARG A 43 -23.23 10.57 -20.58
C ARG A 43 -23.45 10.88 -19.11
N ASN A 44 -22.91 10.05 -18.20
CA ASN A 44 -23.02 10.20 -16.75
C ASN A 44 -21.82 10.89 -16.11
N LYS A 45 -20.89 11.44 -16.92
CA LYS A 45 -19.70 12.15 -16.44
C LYS A 45 -18.90 11.37 -15.40
N ILE A 46 -18.76 10.06 -15.62
CA ILE A 46 -18.12 9.16 -14.63
C ILE A 46 -16.71 9.59 -14.31
N VAL A 47 -15.89 9.90 -15.32
CA VAL A 47 -14.49 10.32 -15.10
C VAL A 47 -14.44 11.66 -14.41
N GLU A 48 -15.18 12.67 -14.88
CA GLU A 48 -15.17 14.01 -14.29
C GLU A 48 -15.62 14.00 -12.82
N ARG A 49 -16.52 13.10 -12.44
CA ARG A 49 -16.94 12.88 -11.05
C ARG A 49 -15.92 12.06 -10.25
N MET A 50 -15.29 11.06 -10.88
CA MET A 50 -14.36 10.16 -10.22
C MET A 50 -13.01 10.80 -9.90
N VAL A 51 -12.58 11.75 -10.71
CA VAL A 51 -11.29 12.45 -10.49
C VAL A 51 -11.37 13.58 -9.47
N GLU A 52 -12.55 13.98 -9.05
CA GLU A 52 -12.73 14.96 -7.97
C GLU A 52 -13.04 14.24 -6.65
N PRO A 53 -12.40 14.60 -5.53
CA PRO A 53 -12.75 14.02 -4.24
C PRO A 53 -14.15 14.47 -3.79
N ASP A 54 -14.89 13.59 -3.11
CA ASP A 54 -16.21 13.91 -2.57
C ASP A 54 -16.14 15.05 -1.55
N ARG A 55 -15.12 15.01 -0.65
CA ARG A 55 -14.93 16.03 0.40
C ARG A 55 -13.47 16.15 0.80
N ILE A 56 -13.08 17.37 1.16
CA ILE A 56 -11.76 17.67 1.72
C ILE A 56 -11.96 18.44 3.02
N PHE A 57 -11.35 17.96 4.09
CA PHE A 57 -11.26 18.66 5.37
C PHE A 57 -9.83 19.16 5.54
N THR A 58 -9.68 20.46 5.76
CA THR A 58 -8.42 21.10 6.13
C THR A 58 -8.64 21.81 7.46
N PHE A 59 -7.82 21.52 8.43
CA PHE A 59 -8.01 22.05 9.79
C PHE A 59 -6.67 22.33 10.47
N ARG A 60 -6.70 23.25 11.42
CA ARG A 60 -5.57 23.56 12.26
C ARG A 60 -5.52 22.60 13.45
N VAL A 61 -4.33 22.05 13.73
CA VAL A 61 -4.08 21.20 14.90
C VAL A 61 -3.16 21.96 15.85
N THR A 62 -3.70 22.44 16.95
CA THR A 62 -2.94 23.14 18.00
C THR A 62 -2.70 22.23 19.19
N TRP A 63 -1.46 22.13 19.64
CA TRP A 63 -1.06 21.26 20.74
C TRP A 63 0.10 21.87 21.54
N ILE A 64 0.42 21.29 22.71
CA ILE A 64 1.48 21.78 23.61
C ILE A 64 2.59 20.73 23.67
N ASP A 65 3.83 21.16 23.47
CA ASP A 65 5.02 20.30 23.58
C ASP A 65 5.44 20.06 25.05
N ASP A 66 6.52 19.30 25.24
CA ASP A 66 7.02 18.96 26.56
C ASP A 66 7.66 20.15 27.29
N LYS A 67 7.96 21.25 26.59
CA LYS A 67 8.44 22.50 27.16
C LYS A 67 7.31 23.44 27.59
N GLY A 68 6.06 23.09 27.29
CA GLY A 68 4.89 23.92 27.52
C GLY A 68 4.65 24.97 26.43
N GLU A 69 5.34 24.87 25.29
CA GLU A 69 5.18 25.78 24.16
C GLU A 69 4.04 25.34 23.24
N VAL A 70 3.30 26.32 22.72
CA VAL A 70 2.20 26.07 21.79
C VAL A 70 2.76 25.78 20.40
N GLN A 71 2.36 24.64 19.88
CA GLN A 71 2.70 24.18 18.53
C GLN A 71 1.45 24.21 17.64
N ASN A 72 1.65 24.41 16.34
CA ASN A 72 0.57 24.47 15.36
C ASN A 72 0.95 23.74 14.07
N ASN A 73 0.10 22.82 13.67
CA ASN A 73 0.23 22.05 12.44
C ASN A 73 -1.06 22.13 11.62
N ILE A 74 -0.98 21.72 10.34
CA ILE A 74 -2.14 21.59 9.47
C ILE A 74 -2.52 20.11 9.35
N GLY A 75 -3.78 19.80 9.60
CA GLY A 75 -4.37 18.49 9.38
C GLY A 75 -5.26 18.46 8.16
N TYR A 76 -5.31 17.29 7.51
CA TYR A 76 -6.13 17.05 6.32
C TYR A 76 -6.83 15.69 6.40
N ARG A 77 -8.03 15.62 5.81
CA ARG A 77 -8.68 14.37 5.43
C ARG A 77 -9.33 14.55 4.07
N VAL A 78 -8.92 13.76 3.10
CA VAL A 78 -9.50 13.67 1.77
C VAL A 78 -10.38 12.43 1.75
N GLN A 79 -11.70 12.62 1.76
CA GLN A 79 -12.71 11.60 1.50
C GLN A 79 -12.89 11.57 -0.01
N PHE A 80 -12.22 10.61 -0.68
CA PHE A 80 -12.07 10.68 -2.11
C PHE A 80 -13.29 10.14 -2.85
N ASN A 81 -13.69 8.90 -2.56
CA ASN A 81 -14.83 8.26 -3.21
C ASN A 81 -15.39 7.15 -2.30
N ASN A 82 -16.69 7.11 -2.11
CA ASN A 82 -17.39 6.11 -1.29
C ASN A 82 -18.40 5.25 -2.07
N ALA A 83 -18.32 5.23 -3.40
CA ALA A 83 -19.27 4.47 -4.22
C ALA A 83 -19.30 2.97 -3.89
N ILE A 84 -18.19 2.39 -3.44
CA ILE A 84 -18.13 0.95 -3.08
C ILE A 84 -18.44 0.70 -1.61
N GLY A 85 -18.17 1.66 -0.73
CA GLY A 85 -18.35 1.52 0.72
C GLY A 85 -17.74 2.69 1.48
N PRO A 86 -17.63 2.61 2.82
CA PRO A 86 -17.08 3.66 3.64
C PRO A 86 -15.72 4.14 3.14
N TYR A 87 -15.45 5.43 3.27
CA TYR A 87 -14.12 5.96 2.99
C TYR A 87 -13.07 5.22 3.80
N LYS A 88 -12.00 4.74 3.17
CA LYS A 88 -10.97 3.95 3.82
C LYS A 88 -9.58 4.35 3.35
N GLY A 89 -8.71 4.65 4.29
CA GLY A 89 -7.32 4.98 3.98
C GLY A 89 -6.54 5.51 5.17
N GLY A 90 -5.21 5.41 5.08
CA GLY A 90 -4.30 5.76 6.17
C GLY A 90 -4.21 7.26 6.47
N ILE A 91 -3.67 7.56 7.65
CA ILE A 91 -3.25 8.90 8.08
C ILE A 91 -1.73 8.91 8.08
N ARG A 92 -1.12 9.92 7.44
CA ARG A 92 0.33 10.11 7.34
C ARG A 92 0.79 11.29 8.19
N PHE A 93 1.76 11.07 9.08
CA PHE A 93 2.44 12.14 9.81
C PHE A 93 3.87 12.29 9.31
N HIS A 94 4.07 13.28 8.45
CA HIS A 94 5.38 13.57 7.87
C HIS A 94 5.45 15.03 7.42
N ALA A 95 6.61 15.67 7.59
CA ALA A 95 6.81 17.08 7.25
C ALA A 95 6.51 17.45 5.78
N SER A 96 6.58 16.48 4.86
CA SER A 96 6.27 16.69 3.45
C SER A 96 4.77 16.63 3.10
N VAL A 97 3.89 16.33 4.07
CA VAL A 97 2.46 16.20 3.80
C VAL A 97 1.89 17.53 3.35
N ASN A 98 1.19 17.49 2.23
CA ASN A 98 0.41 18.58 1.67
C ASN A 98 -0.85 18.03 0.97
N LEU A 99 -1.74 18.91 0.56
CA LEU A 99 -3.03 18.51 -0.02
C LEU A 99 -2.87 17.73 -1.34
N SER A 100 -1.95 18.13 -2.21
CA SER A 100 -1.70 17.44 -3.50
C SER A 100 -1.31 15.98 -3.28
N ILE A 101 -0.38 15.72 -2.36
CA ILE A 101 0.03 14.35 -2.00
C ILE A 101 -1.15 13.54 -1.45
N LEU A 102 -1.98 14.13 -0.59
CA LEU A 102 -3.11 13.41 0.00
C LEU A 102 -4.24 13.16 -0.99
N LYS A 103 -4.48 14.06 -1.94
CA LYS A 103 -5.41 13.84 -3.07
C LYS A 103 -4.91 12.72 -3.97
N PHE A 104 -3.64 12.75 -4.37
CA PHE A 104 -2.98 11.67 -5.09
C PHE A 104 -3.18 10.32 -4.40
N LEU A 105 -2.80 10.24 -3.13
CA LEU A 105 -2.90 9.00 -2.36
C LEU A 105 -4.34 8.53 -2.14
N GLY A 106 -5.29 9.46 -1.96
CA GLY A 106 -6.72 9.14 -1.84
C GLY A 106 -7.32 8.60 -3.13
N PHE A 107 -6.94 9.19 -4.26
CA PHE A 107 -7.32 8.74 -5.59
C PHE A 107 -6.82 7.31 -5.86
N GLU A 108 -5.53 7.06 -5.68
CA GLU A 108 -4.94 5.72 -5.83
C GLU A 108 -5.53 4.69 -4.85
N GLN A 109 -5.83 5.12 -3.62
CA GLN A 109 -6.45 4.26 -2.60
C GLN A 109 -7.84 3.79 -3.01
N THR A 110 -8.61 4.60 -3.73
CA THR A 110 -9.93 4.24 -4.24
C THR A 110 -9.85 3.00 -5.12
N PHE A 111 -8.92 2.96 -6.08
CA PHE A 111 -8.77 1.82 -6.99
C PHE A 111 -8.13 0.61 -6.30
N LYS A 112 -7.17 0.84 -5.43
CA LYS A 112 -6.56 -0.24 -4.64
C LYS A 112 -7.61 -0.95 -3.77
N ASN A 113 -8.46 -0.21 -3.07
CA ASN A 113 -9.52 -0.78 -2.25
C ASN A 113 -10.56 -1.52 -3.10
N ALA A 114 -10.89 -0.99 -4.28
CA ALA A 114 -11.80 -1.62 -5.22
C ALA A 114 -11.35 -3.02 -5.64
N LEU A 115 -10.05 -3.26 -5.78
CA LEU A 115 -9.49 -4.56 -6.14
C LEU A 115 -9.70 -5.62 -5.06
N THR A 116 -9.80 -5.25 -3.79
CA THR A 116 -9.86 -6.20 -2.66
C THR A 116 -11.15 -7.01 -2.59
N THR A 117 -12.15 -6.73 -3.42
CA THR A 117 -13.52 -7.28 -3.35
C THR A 117 -14.33 -6.83 -2.13
N LEU A 118 -13.70 -6.24 -1.14
CA LEU A 118 -14.35 -5.75 0.08
C LEU A 118 -15.07 -4.40 -0.17
N PRO A 119 -16.14 -4.12 0.59
CA PRO A 119 -16.93 -2.89 0.42
C PRO A 119 -16.23 -1.68 1.08
N MET A 120 -15.18 -1.18 0.45
CA MET A 120 -14.40 -0.05 0.93
C MET A 120 -14.19 0.99 -0.16
N GLY A 121 -14.51 2.23 0.14
CA GLY A 121 -14.15 3.39 -0.67
C GLY A 121 -12.70 3.83 -0.48
N GLY A 122 -12.37 5.02 -0.94
CA GLY A 122 -11.00 5.58 -0.85
C GLY A 122 -10.95 6.88 -0.05
N ALA A 123 -9.94 6.99 0.80
CA ALA A 123 -9.61 8.21 1.53
C ALA A 123 -8.12 8.29 1.84
N LYS A 124 -7.65 9.47 2.20
CA LYS A 124 -6.32 9.69 2.76
C LYS A 124 -6.32 10.88 3.69
N GLY A 125 -5.59 10.78 4.80
CA GLY A 125 -5.42 11.88 5.74
C GLY A 125 -3.97 12.09 6.09
N GLY A 126 -3.69 13.15 6.81
CA GLY A 126 -2.36 13.42 7.30
C GLY A 126 -2.15 14.80 7.88
N SER A 127 -0.93 15.04 8.31
CA SER A 127 -0.46 16.31 8.81
C SER A 127 1.03 16.48 8.52
N ASP A 128 1.47 17.72 8.42
CA ASP A 128 2.88 18.12 8.35
C ASP A 128 3.65 17.88 9.68
N PHE A 129 3.00 17.31 10.67
CA PHE A 129 3.61 16.87 11.91
C PHE A 129 4.65 15.75 11.68
N SER A 130 5.81 15.85 12.32
CA SER A 130 6.82 14.78 12.36
C SER A 130 6.95 14.24 13.78
N HIS A 131 6.83 12.92 13.92
CA HIS A 131 7.03 12.25 15.21
C HIS A 131 8.51 12.11 15.60
N ARG A 132 9.44 12.34 14.65
CA ARG A 132 10.88 12.21 14.89
C ARG A 132 11.35 13.20 15.96
N GLY A 133 12.04 12.69 16.96
CA GLY A 133 12.55 13.50 18.07
C GLY A 133 11.48 13.98 19.05
N LYS A 134 10.25 13.49 18.94
CA LYS A 134 9.15 13.77 19.87
C LYS A 134 9.02 12.67 20.93
N SER A 135 8.63 13.05 22.14
CA SER A 135 8.30 12.09 23.17
C SER A 135 6.96 11.40 22.90
N ASP A 136 6.73 10.24 23.52
CA ASP A 136 5.43 9.55 23.43
C ASP A 136 4.28 10.42 23.93
N ARG A 137 4.54 11.30 24.92
CA ARG A 137 3.54 12.25 25.45
C ARG A 137 3.19 13.34 24.44
N GLU A 138 4.18 13.86 23.72
CA GLU A 138 3.97 14.83 22.63
C GLU A 138 3.16 14.22 21.51
N ILE A 139 3.54 13.00 21.06
CA ILE A 139 2.83 12.27 20.01
C ILE A 139 1.39 11.97 20.43
N MET A 140 1.16 11.57 21.69
CA MET A 140 -0.19 11.34 22.20
C MET A 140 -1.03 12.63 22.17
N ARG A 141 -0.50 13.76 22.66
CA ARG A 141 -1.21 15.05 22.65
C ARG A 141 -1.53 15.49 21.22
N PHE A 142 -0.58 15.32 20.29
CA PHE A 142 -0.83 15.63 18.89
C PHE A 142 -1.94 14.76 18.30
N CYS A 143 -1.90 13.44 18.48
CA CYS A 143 -2.94 12.51 18.03
C CYS A 143 -4.32 12.88 18.57
N GLN A 144 -4.39 13.24 19.85
CA GLN A 144 -5.63 13.67 20.49
C GLN A 144 -6.15 14.99 19.90
N ALA A 145 -5.27 15.98 19.70
CA ALA A 145 -5.64 17.26 19.08
C ALA A 145 -6.09 17.07 17.61
N PHE A 146 -5.43 16.19 16.84
CA PHE A 146 -5.81 15.87 15.47
C PHE A 146 -7.22 15.27 15.41
N ILE A 147 -7.54 14.32 16.27
CA ILE A 147 -8.86 13.69 16.30
C ILE A 147 -9.94 14.63 16.85
N LEU A 148 -9.62 15.54 17.75
CA LEU A 148 -10.55 16.54 18.24
C LEU A 148 -11.18 17.38 17.11
N GLU A 149 -10.41 17.64 16.06
CA GLU A 149 -10.89 18.37 14.87
C GLU A 149 -11.65 17.46 13.87
N LEU A 150 -11.27 16.17 13.78
CA LEU A 150 -11.74 15.30 12.71
C LEU A 150 -12.88 14.35 13.10
N TRP A 151 -13.10 14.07 14.39
CA TRP A 151 -13.94 12.96 14.86
C TRP A 151 -15.38 12.95 14.32
N LYS A 152 -15.98 14.12 14.06
CA LYS A 152 -17.36 14.23 13.53
C LYS A 152 -17.52 13.68 12.11
N ASN A 153 -16.42 13.56 11.40
CA ASN A 153 -16.37 13.10 10.01
C ASN A 153 -15.88 11.65 9.87
N LEU A 154 -15.70 10.96 11.01
CA LEU A 154 -15.29 9.56 11.09
C LEU A 154 -16.42 8.68 11.60
N GLY A 155 -16.37 7.40 11.25
CA GLY A 155 -17.33 6.41 11.73
C GLY A 155 -17.13 5.07 11.04
N PRO A 156 -17.61 3.96 11.62
CA PRO A 156 -17.40 2.61 11.07
C PRO A 156 -18.04 2.44 9.69
N ASP A 157 -19.15 3.12 9.42
CA ASP A 157 -19.89 3.08 8.15
C ASP A 157 -19.74 4.37 7.33
N GLN A 158 -18.88 5.27 7.75
CA GLN A 158 -18.66 6.57 7.10
C GLN A 158 -17.23 6.71 6.59
N ASP A 159 -16.27 6.74 7.50
CA ASP A 159 -14.85 6.93 7.19
C ASP A 159 -13.97 6.24 8.24
N VAL A 160 -13.19 5.26 7.81
CA VAL A 160 -12.37 4.41 8.67
C VAL A 160 -10.89 4.63 8.38
N PRO A 161 -10.19 5.44 9.19
CA PRO A 161 -8.75 5.65 9.05
C PRO A 161 -7.93 4.43 9.43
N ALA A 162 -6.66 4.46 9.00
CA ALA A 162 -5.64 3.47 9.35
C ALA A 162 -4.28 4.14 9.52
N GLY A 163 -3.24 3.35 9.80
CA GLY A 163 -1.86 3.82 9.79
C GLY A 163 -1.30 4.02 8.38
N ASP A 164 -0.26 4.84 8.30
CA ASP A 164 0.59 5.10 7.12
C ASP A 164 1.96 5.59 7.63
N ILE A 165 2.78 6.21 6.79
CA ILE A 165 4.09 6.75 7.21
C ILE A 165 3.93 7.65 8.45
N GLY A 166 4.70 7.38 9.49
CA GLY A 166 4.68 8.12 10.75
C GLY A 166 3.48 7.82 11.65
N VAL A 167 2.62 6.87 11.28
CA VAL A 167 1.45 6.44 12.06
C VAL A 167 1.42 4.91 12.13
N GLY A 168 1.85 4.39 13.24
CA GLY A 168 1.81 2.96 13.58
C GLY A 168 0.70 2.62 14.56
N GLY A 169 0.78 1.42 15.15
CA GLY A 169 -0.21 0.95 16.13
C GLY A 169 -0.33 1.84 17.37
N ARG A 170 0.77 2.50 17.80
CA ARG A 170 0.78 3.46 18.90
C ARG A 170 -0.10 4.67 18.59
N GLU A 171 0.15 5.33 17.45
CA GLU A 171 -0.60 6.51 17.02
C GLU A 171 -2.07 6.17 16.76
N VAL A 172 -2.34 5.03 16.11
CA VAL A 172 -3.71 4.52 15.92
C VAL A 172 -4.40 4.33 17.27
N GLY A 173 -3.71 3.76 18.24
CA GLY A 173 -4.23 3.58 19.59
C GLY A 173 -4.60 4.93 20.27
N TYR A 174 -3.73 5.92 20.19
CA TYR A 174 -3.99 7.25 20.75
C TYR A 174 -5.16 7.96 20.07
N MET A 175 -5.24 7.88 18.74
CA MET A 175 -6.35 8.45 17.98
C MET A 175 -7.68 7.75 18.27
N TYR A 176 -7.68 6.41 18.28
CA TYR A 176 -8.86 5.63 18.62
C TYR A 176 -9.37 5.87 20.04
N GLY A 177 -8.44 5.95 21.02
CA GLY A 177 -8.78 6.28 22.41
C GLY A 177 -9.49 7.63 22.56
N MET A 178 -9.00 8.64 21.83
CA MET A 178 -9.65 9.96 21.81
C MET A 178 -11.00 9.94 21.10
N TYR A 179 -11.10 9.27 19.95
CA TYR A 179 -12.37 9.09 19.23
C TYR A 179 -13.43 8.41 20.12
N LYS A 180 -13.06 7.29 20.75
CA LYS A 180 -13.93 6.59 21.71
C LYS A 180 -14.38 7.49 22.85
N LYS A 181 -13.49 8.34 23.38
CA LYS A 181 -13.83 9.28 24.46
C LYS A 181 -14.85 10.33 24.01
N LEU A 182 -14.70 10.85 22.78
CA LEU A 182 -15.59 11.90 22.25
C LEU A 182 -16.97 11.36 21.86
N THR A 183 -17.01 10.17 21.25
CA THR A 183 -18.26 9.56 20.78
C THR A 183 -18.99 8.74 21.85
N ASN A 184 -18.29 8.33 22.90
CA ASN A 184 -18.75 7.33 23.87
C ASN A 184 -19.17 6.00 23.22
N GLN A 185 -18.48 5.60 22.15
CA GLN A 185 -18.78 4.38 21.38
C GLN A 185 -17.50 3.58 21.14
N CYS A 186 -17.61 2.24 21.23
CA CYS A 186 -16.55 1.31 20.86
C CYS A 186 -16.91 0.67 19.53
N THR A 187 -16.48 1.30 18.42
CA THR A 187 -16.78 0.87 17.05
C THR A 187 -15.52 0.59 16.25
N GLY A 188 -15.67 -0.02 15.09
CA GLY A 188 -14.58 -0.29 14.13
C GLY A 188 -14.12 0.93 13.34
N THR A 189 -14.09 2.11 13.94
CA THR A 189 -13.76 3.35 13.22
C THR A 189 -12.31 3.46 12.78
N PHE A 190 -11.39 2.74 13.40
CA PHE A 190 -9.98 2.66 13.00
C PHE A 190 -9.58 1.23 12.71
N THR A 191 -8.62 1.03 11.80
CA THR A 191 -7.94 -0.26 11.62
C THR A 191 -6.43 -0.15 11.89
N GLY A 192 -5.80 -1.29 12.19
CA GLY A 192 -4.45 -1.32 12.75
C GLY A 192 -4.43 -1.10 14.25
N LYS A 193 -5.56 -1.36 14.91
CA LYS A 193 -5.68 -1.32 16.38
C LYS A 193 -4.87 -2.45 17.02
N GLY A 194 -4.54 -2.29 18.29
CA GLY A 194 -3.99 -3.38 19.10
C GLY A 194 -4.98 -4.52 19.28
N LEU A 195 -4.48 -5.75 19.40
CA LEU A 195 -5.32 -6.94 19.59
C LEU A 195 -6.22 -6.87 20.83
N SER A 196 -5.81 -6.13 21.86
CA SER A 196 -6.57 -5.94 23.10
C SER A 196 -7.80 -5.03 22.97
N PHE A 197 -7.96 -4.34 21.83
CA PHE A 197 -9.07 -3.40 21.62
C PHE A 197 -9.58 -3.39 20.16
N GLY A 198 -9.73 -4.58 19.57
CA GLY A 198 -10.39 -4.78 18.30
C GLY A 198 -9.47 -4.92 17.07
N GLY A 199 -8.15 -5.05 17.26
CA GLY A 199 -7.21 -5.29 16.17
C GLY A 199 -7.30 -6.70 15.60
N SER A 200 -6.95 -6.85 14.32
CA SER A 200 -6.89 -8.15 13.64
C SER A 200 -5.52 -8.80 13.77
N ARG A 201 -5.50 -10.14 13.83
CA ARG A 201 -4.28 -10.93 13.67
C ARG A 201 -3.73 -10.79 12.25
N ILE A 202 -2.46 -11.13 12.06
CA ILE A 202 -1.72 -11.11 10.78
C ILE A 202 -1.56 -9.69 10.19
N ARG A 203 -2.09 -8.63 10.80
CA ARG A 203 -2.03 -7.28 10.23
C ARG A 203 -0.61 -6.77 9.96
N PRO A 204 0.41 -6.98 10.84
CA PRO A 204 1.79 -6.55 10.57
C PRO A 204 2.41 -7.23 9.35
N GLU A 205 2.14 -8.52 9.13
CA GLU A 205 2.69 -9.37 8.08
C GLU A 205 1.89 -9.30 6.77
N ALA A 206 0.65 -8.84 6.85
CA ALA A 206 -0.37 -8.98 5.80
C ALA A 206 0.06 -8.49 4.42
N THR A 207 0.83 -7.40 4.36
CA THR A 207 1.31 -6.87 3.08
C THR A 207 2.27 -7.85 2.41
N GLY A 208 3.23 -8.37 3.16
CA GLY A 208 4.18 -9.37 2.67
C GLY A 208 3.51 -10.70 2.35
N PHE A 209 2.65 -11.20 3.23
CA PHE A 209 1.90 -12.45 3.01
C PHE A 209 1.05 -12.35 1.74
N GLY A 210 0.27 -11.29 1.61
CA GLY A 210 -0.56 -11.06 0.44
C GLY A 210 0.24 -10.99 -0.86
N ALA A 211 1.41 -10.33 -0.82
CA ALA A 211 2.29 -10.27 -1.98
C ALA A 211 2.72 -11.66 -2.45
N LEU A 212 3.09 -12.55 -1.53
CA LEU A 212 3.48 -13.91 -1.87
C LEU A 212 2.30 -14.75 -2.40
N TYR A 213 1.09 -14.56 -1.91
CA TYR A 213 -0.11 -15.20 -2.47
C TYR A 213 -0.40 -14.72 -3.89
N PHE A 214 -0.21 -13.43 -4.16
CA PHE A 214 -0.30 -12.88 -5.50
C PHE A 214 0.78 -13.48 -6.43
N VAL A 215 2.04 -13.49 -6.00
CA VAL A 215 3.18 -14.10 -6.73
C VAL A 215 2.92 -15.57 -7.03
N GLN A 216 2.42 -16.33 -6.05
CA GLN A 216 2.05 -17.74 -6.22
C GLN A 216 0.99 -17.91 -7.31
N SER A 217 -0.02 -17.04 -7.34
CA SER A 217 -1.06 -17.04 -8.36
C SER A 217 -0.50 -16.69 -9.75
N VAL A 218 0.44 -15.73 -9.84
CA VAL A 218 1.14 -15.39 -11.10
C VAL A 218 1.93 -16.58 -11.62
N LEU A 219 2.68 -17.28 -10.78
CA LEU A 219 3.45 -18.45 -11.18
C LEU A 219 2.56 -19.62 -11.62
N ALA A 220 1.43 -19.80 -10.93
CA ALA A 220 0.46 -20.85 -11.27
C ALA A 220 -0.12 -20.69 -12.68
N THR A 221 -0.33 -19.46 -13.19
CA THR A 221 -0.76 -19.23 -14.57
C THR A 221 0.25 -19.69 -15.62
N LYS A 222 1.52 -19.81 -15.23
CA LYS A 222 2.61 -20.29 -16.07
C LYS A 222 2.93 -21.77 -15.82
N GLY A 223 2.12 -22.47 -15.02
CA GLY A 223 2.37 -23.85 -14.62
C GLY A 223 3.60 -24.00 -13.71
N GLN A 224 4.02 -22.94 -13.06
CA GLN A 224 5.20 -22.89 -12.19
C GLN A 224 4.81 -22.83 -10.72
N GLN A 225 5.76 -23.15 -9.84
CA GLN A 225 5.61 -23.08 -8.39
C GLN A 225 6.65 -22.14 -7.78
N LEU A 226 6.36 -21.60 -6.62
CA LEU A 226 7.27 -20.73 -5.88
C LEU A 226 8.42 -21.52 -5.23
N ALA A 227 8.14 -22.77 -4.83
CA ALA A 227 9.13 -23.65 -4.23
C ALA A 227 10.36 -23.82 -5.14
N GLY A 228 11.55 -23.67 -4.58
CA GLY A 228 12.83 -23.74 -5.27
C GLY A 228 13.25 -22.48 -6.04
N LYS A 229 12.39 -21.48 -6.16
CA LYS A 229 12.75 -20.19 -6.78
C LYS A 229 13.64 -19.37 -5.85
N THR A 230 14.62 -18.66 -6.42
CA THR A 230 15.41 -17.67 -5.70
C THR A 230 14.73 -16.30 -5.72
N VAL A 231 14.69 -15.64 -4.58
CA VAL A 231 13.99 -14.37 -4.38
C VAL A 231 14.93 -13.31 -3.82
N ALA A 232 15.00 -12.15 -4.47
CA ALA A 232 15.62 -10.95 -3.91
C ALA A 232 14.55 -10.07 -3.27
N ILE A 233 14.79 -9.67 -2.02
CA ILE A 233 13.94 -8.75 -1.25
C ILE A 233 14.78 -7.56 -0.84
N SER A 234 14.25 -6.34 -0.97
CA SER A 234 14.80 -5.13 -0.39
C SER A 234 14.14 -4.79 0.94
N GLY A 235 14.87 -4.08 1.82
CA GLY A 235 14.38 -3.73 3.15
C GLY A 235 14.38 -4.88 4.14
N PHE A 236 14.02 -4.60 5.39
CA PHE A 236 13.70 -5.57 6.44
C PHE A 236 12.68 -5.02 7.45
N GLY A 237 11.86 -4.06 7.01
CA GLY A 237 10.67 -3.60 7.73
C GLY A 237 9.56 -4.65 7.77
N ASN A 238 8.38 -4.31 8.29
CA ASN A 238 7.25 -5.25 8.40
C ASN A 238 6.88 -5.89 7.05
N VAL A 239 6.94 -5.12 5.97
CA VAL A 239 6.64 -5.60 4.61
C VAL A 239 7.64 -6.65 4.16
N ALA A 240 8.94 -6.33 4.26
CA ALA A 240 10.01 -7.25 3.87
C ALA A 240 10.07 -8.49 4.77
N TRP A 241 9.86 -8.32 6.09
CA TRP A 241 9.78 -9.42 7.02
C TRP A 241 8.63 -10.39 6.66
N GLY A 242 7.42 -9.87 6.48
CA GLY A 242 6.28 -10.70 6.07
C GLY A 242 6.52 -11.41 4.75
N ALA A 243 7.10 -10.71 3.76
CA ALA A 243 7.44 -11.31 2.47
C ALA A 243 8.49 -12.42 2.61
N ALA A 244 9.57 -12.18 3.38
CA ALA A 244 10.62 -13.18 3.60
C ALA A 244 10.10 -14.41 4.34
N LEU A 245 9.29 -14.22 5.39
CA LEU A 245 8.69 -15.30 6.15
C LEU A 245 7.80 -16.17 5.27
N LYS A 246 6.84 -15.57 4.56
CA LYS A 246 5.91 -16.32 3.71
C LYS A 246 6.60 -16.98 2.52
N ALA A 247 7.59 -16.31 1.89
CA ALA A 247 8.36 -16.90 0.80
C ALA A 247 9.11 -18.17 1.27
N THR A 248 9.72 -18.11 2.45
CA THR A 248 10.43 -19.24 3.05
C THR A 248 9.47 -20.39 3.40
N GLU A 249 8.31 -20.08 4.00
CA GLU A 249 7.26 -21.07 4.28
C GLU A 249 6.76 -21.79 3.01
N LEU A 250 6.65 -21.06 1.89
CA LEU A 250 6.22 -21.59 0.60
C LEU A 250 7.37 -22.27 -0.19
N GLY A 251 8.55 -22.45 0.43
CA GLY A 251 9.68 -23.19 -0.12
C GLY A 251 10.56 -22.40 -1.09
N ALA A 252 10.42 -21.10 -1.18
CA ALA A 252 11.35 -20.24 -1.93
C ALA A 252 12.65 -19.99 -1.13
N LYS A 253 13.72 -19.70 -1.83
CA LYS A 253 15.00 -19.30 -1.26
C LYS A 253 15.14 -17.78 -1.34
N VAL A 254 14.93 -17.07 -0.22
CA VAL A 254 15.15 -15.64 -0.12
C VAL A 254 16.63 -15.40 0.12
N VAL A 255 17.31 -14.79 -0.85
CA VAL A 255 18.78 -14.66 -0.86
C VAL A 255 19.29 -13.27 -0.52
N THR A 256 18.40 -12.26 -0.41
CA THR A 256 18.80 -10.91 -0.04
C THR A 256 17.83 -10.26 0.92
N ILE A 257 18.35 -9.36 1.75
CA ILE A 257 17.66 -8.33 2.52
C ILE A 257 18.49 -7.06 2.45
N SER A 258 17.89 -5.89 2.62
CA SER A 258 18.64 -4.64 2.58
C SER A 258 18.20 -3.65 3.65
N GLY A 259 19.10 -2.73 3.98
CA GLY A 259 18.91 -1.61 4.88
C GLY A 259 19.44 -0.31 4.28
N PRO A 260 19.43 0.79 5.04
CA PRO A 260 20.02 2.04 4.60
C PRO A 260 21.53 1.98 4.37
N ASP A 261 22.21 1.00 4.99
CA ASP A 261 23.65 0.78 4.91
C ASP A 261 24.11 -0.05 3.71
N GLY A 262 23.17 -0.78 3.04
CA GLY A 262 23.46 -1.66 1.92
C GLY A 262 22.57 -2.89 1.90
N TYR A 263 23.06 -3.99 1.32
CA TYR A 263 22.34 -5.26 1.35
C TYR A 263 23.24 -6.44 1.71
N VAL A 264 22.61 -7.50 2.19
CA VAL A 264 23.24 -8.80 2.41
C VAL A 264 22.79 -9.76 1.33
N TYR A 265 23.75 -10.51 0.77
CA TYR A 265 23.50 -11.68 -0.06
C TYR A 265 23.88 -12.95 0.73
N ASP A 266 22.89 -13.84 0.87
CA ASP A 266 23.06 -15.13 1.54
C ASP A 266 22.72 -16.25 0.54
N PRO A 267 23.71 -16.95 -0.03
CA PRO A 267 23.47 -18.00 -1.04
C PRO A 267 22.71 -19.20 -0.47
N GLU A 268 22.77 -19.44 0.85
CA GLU A 268 22.01 -20.50 1.51
C GLU A 268 20.55 -20.12 1.74
N GLY A 269 20.23 -18.83 1.62
CA GLY A 269 18.92 -18.27 1.85
C GLY A 269 18.60 -18.06 3.32
N LEU A 270 17.52 -17.28 3.54
CA LEU A 270 16.96 -17.01 4.86
C LEU A 270 16.22 -18.25 5.39
N ASN A 271 16.27 -18.42 6.71
CA ASN A 271 15.47 -19.38 7.47
C ASN A 271 14.87 -18.68 8.70
N ALA A 272 14.13 -19.41 9.50
CA ALA A 272 13.46 -18.85 10.70
C ALA A 272 14.45 -18.21 11.68
N GLU A 273 15.62 -18.81 11.91
CA GLU A 273 16.66 -18.26 12.80
C GLU A 273 17.18 -16.92 12.29
N LYS A 274 17.51 -16.84 11.00
CA LYS A 274 18.03 -15.64 10.35
C LYS A 274 16.99 -14.51 10.32
N ILE A 275 15.73 -14.83 10.04
CA ILE A 275 14.62 -13.89 10.07
C ILE A 275 14.40 -13.35 11.50
N ASN A 276 14.41 -14.22 12.52
CA ASN A 276 14.26 -13.81 13.91
C ASN A 276 15.41 -12.91 14.36
N TYR A 277 16.65 -13.23 13.98
CA TYR A 277 17.80 -12.38 14.27
C TYR A 277 17.60 -10.96 13.71
N MET A 278 17.09 -10.82 12.48
CA MET A 278 16.82 -9.52 11.89
C MET A 278 15.70 -8.76 12.61
N LEU A 279 14.67 -9.47 13.10
CA LEU A 279 13.61 -8.86 13.92
C LEU A 279 14.16 -8.34 15.26
N GLU A 280 15.02 -9.11 15.93
CA GLU A 280 15.68 -8.70 17.18
C GLU A 280 16.58 -7.48 16.95
N LEU A 281 17.38 -7.49 15.88
CA LEU A 281 18.24 -6.38 15.49
C LEU A 281 17.45 -5.09 15.29
N ARG A 282 16.33 -5.18 14.57
CA ARG A 282 15.43 -4.05 14.37
C ARG A 282 14.76 -3.57 15.66
N ALA A 283 14.31 -4.51 16.51
CA ALA A 283 13.69 -4.19 17.79
C ALA A 283 14.64 -3.46 18.75
N SER A 284 15.95 -3.66 18.61
CA SER A 284 17.00 -2.94 19.34
C SER A 284 17.22 -1.49 18.85
N GLY A 285 16.47 -1.04 17.83
CA GLY A 285 16.62 0.28 17.22
C GLY A 285 17.74 0.38 16.19
N ASN A 286 18.27 -0.74 15.74
CA ASN A 286 19.34 -0.79 14.75
C ASN A 286 18.76 -1.08 13.35
N ASP A 287 18.76 -0.08 12.48
CA ASP A 287 18.18 -0.15 11.14
C ASP A 287 19.18 -0.59 10.05
N ILE A 288 20.38 -1.11 10.44
CA ILE A 288 21.40 -1.58 9.51
C ILE A 288 21.37 -3.11 9.35
N VAL A 289 21.82 -3.60 8.18
CA VAL A 289 21.87 -5.05 7.88
C VAL A 289 23.28 -5.67 7.95
N ALA A 290 24.32 -4.86 8.00
CA ALA A 290 25.72 -5.33 8.09
C ALA A 290 25.96 -6.40 9.18
N PRO A 291 25.38 -6.29 10.41
CA PRO A 291 25.59 -7.28 11.47
C PRO A 291 25.13 -8.71 11.12
N TYR A 292 24.26 -8.86 10.11
CA TYR A 292 23.86 -10.19 9.64
C TYR A 292 25.04 -10.98 9.09
N ALA A 293 25.91 -10.34 8.29
CA ALA A 293 27.06 -11.02 7.69
C ALA A 293 28.09 -11.44 8.75
N ASP A 294 28.21 -10.70 9.85
CA ASP A 294 29.06 -11.08 10.99
C ASP A 294 28.51 -12.29 11.75
N LYS A 295 27.18 -12.36 11.86
CA LYS A 295 26.46 -13.43 12.58
C LYS A 295 26.39 -14.73 11.78
N PHE A 296 26.24 -14.66 10.48
CA PHE A 296 26.01 -15.81 9.59
C PHE A 296 27.15 -15.93 8.55
N PRO A 297 28.24 -16.67 8.87
CA PRO A 297 29.34 -16.90 7.94
C PRO A 297 28.85 -17.57 6.63
N GLY A 298 29.35 -17.12 5.49
CA GLY A 298 28.93 -17.57 4.17
C GLY A 298 28.00 -16.57 3.46
N SER A 299 27.44 -15.62 4.20
CA SER A 299 26.79 -14.45 3.62
C SER A 299 27.78 -13.31 3.37
N THR A 300 27.42 -12.39 2.46
CA THR A 300 28.27 -11.25 2.09
C THR A 300 27.49 -9.95 2.21
N PHE A 301 28.05 -8.96 2.89
CA PHE A 301 27.49 -7.61 2.96
C PHE A 301 28.08 -6.72 1.86
N TYR A 302 27.22 -5.98 1.17
CA TYR A 302 27.55 -5.03 0.11
C TYR A 302 27.15 -3.62 0.53
N ALA A 303 28.11 -2.86 1.06
CA ALA A 303 27.88 -1.51 1.57
C ALA A 303 27.41 -0.54 0.49
N GLY A 304 26.35 0.22 0.76
CA GLY A 304 25.81 1.26 -0.10
C GLY A 304 25.23 0.78 -1.44
N ARG A 305 25.09 -0.53 -1.63
CA ARG A 305 24.56 -1.14 -2.88
C ARG A 305 23.14 -1.65 -2.67
N LYS A 306 22.45 -1.91 -3.80
CA LYS A 306 21.09 -2.47 -3.85
C LYS A 306 21.12 -3.92 -4.31
N PRO A 307 20.14 -4.78 -3.92
CA PRO A 307 20.17 -6.21 -4.19
C PRO A 307 19.89 -6.61 -5.65
N TRP A 308 19.56 -5.65 -6.51
CA TRP A 308 19.04 -5.89 -7.85
C TRP A 308 20.09 -6.39 -8.86
N GLU A 309 21.35 -6.40 -8.49
CA GLU A 309 22.44 -6.98 -9.28
C GLU A 309 22.57 -8.50 -9.14
N GLN A 310 21.90 -9.08 -8.15
CA GLN A 310 21.94 -10.54 -7.92
C GLN A 310 21.09 -11.29 -8.94
N LYS A 311 21.58 -12.45 -9.36
CA LYS A 311 20.83 -13.34 -10.24
C LYS A 311 19.76 -14.09 -9.44
N VAL A 312 18.51 -13.75 -9.69
CA VAL A 312 17.34 -14.32 -9.00
C VAL A 312 16.20 -14.57 -9.98
N ASN A 313 15.29 -15.48 -9.62
CA ASN A 313 14.06 -15.70 -10.39
C ASN A 313 13.04 -14.58 -10.16
N ILE A 314 12.93 -14.08 -8.92
CA ILE A 314 11.90 -13.14 -8.50
C ILE A 314 12.54 -11.98 -7.76
N ALA A 315 12.13 -10.75 -8.07
CA ALA A 315 12.54 -9.54 -7.36
C ALA A 315 11.32 -8.87 -6.71
N LEU A 316 11.42 -8.62 -5.39
CA LEU A 316 10.37 -8.02 -4.55
C LEU A 316 10.88 -6.73 -3.93
N PRO A 317 10.65 -5.56 -4.54
CA PRO A 317 10.89 -4.27 -3.88
C PRO A 317 9.96 -4.11 -2.67
N CYS A 318 10.53 -4.09 -1.45
CA CYS A 318 9.79 -4.05 -0.18
C CYS A 318 10.15 -2.86 0.71
N ALA A 319 11.03 -1.96 0.27
CA ALA A 319 11.57 -0.90 1.12
C ALA A 319 10.88 0.45 0.85
N THR A 320 11.29 1.16 -0.20
CA THR A 320 10.89 2.55 -0.42
C THR A 320 10.38 2.80 -1.84
N GLN A 321 9.74 3.95 -2.02
CA GLN A 321 9.31 4.42 -3.32
C GLN A 321 10.52 4.67 -4.25
N ASN A 322 10.40 4.31 -5.53
CA ASN A 322 11.41 4.52 -6.57
C ASN A 322 12.80 3.93 -6.23
N GLU A 323 12.82 2.85 -5.46
CA GLU A 323 14.07 2.20 -5.08
C GLU A 323 14.73 1.42 -6.22
N LEU A 324 13.95 0.93 -7.18
CA LEU A 324 14.40 0.17 -8.34
C LEU A 324 14.29 1.04 -9.60
N GLY A 325 15.44 1.50 -10.09
CA GLY A 325 15.54 2.36 -11.26
C GLY A 325 15.81 1.61 -12.56
N GLU A 326 15.92 2.34 -13.66
CA GLU A 326 16.13 1.78 -15.01
C GLU A 326 17.39 0.90 -15.10
N ALA A 327 18.51 1.34 -14.50
CA ALA A 327 19.75 0.58 -14.48
C ALA A 327 19.61 -0.75 -13.74
N ASP A 328 18.91 -0.74 -12.60
CA ASP A 328 18.59 -1.92 -11.81
C ASP A 328 17.70 -2.89 -12.61
N ALA A 329 16.71 -2.36 -13.31
CA ALA A 329 15.81 -3.15 -14.16
C ALA A 329 16.57 -3.84 -15.32
N LYS A 330 17.46 -3.10 -15.99
CA LYS A 330 18.32 -3.66 -17.05
C LYS A 330 19.21 -4.80 -16.51
N ALA A 331 19.75 -4.64 -15.30
CA ALA A 331 20.57 -5.68 -14.65
C ALA A 331 19.74 -6.93 -14.34
N LEU A 332 18.54 -6.77 -13.76
CA LEU A 332 17.63 -7.89 -13.50
C LEU A 332 17.21 -8.62 -14.77
N VAL A 333 16.87 -7.90 -15.84
CA VAL A 333 16.52 -8.49 -17.14
C VAL A 333 17.70 -9.27 -17.72
N ALA A 334 18.91 -8.69 -17.71
CA ALA A 334 20.12 -9.36 -18.19
C ALA A 334 20.45 -10.63 -17.38
N ASN A 335 20.13 -10.65 -16.08
CA ASN A 335 20.30 -11.79 -15.20
C ASN A 335 19.17 -12.84 -15.30
N GLY A 336 18.15 -12.59 -16.15
CA GLY A 336 17.07 -13.53 -16.43
C GLY A 336 15.99 -13.58 -15.35
N VAL A 337 15.66 -12.45 -14.70
CA VAL A 337 14.53 -12.35 -13.76
C VAL A 337 13.23 -12.71 -14.48
N GLU A 338 12.39 -13.53 -13.85
CA GLU A 338 11.14 -14.01 -14.42
C GLU A 338 9.93 -13.14 -14.01
N LEU A 339 10.00 -12.60 -12.79
CA LEU A 339 8.93 -11.82 -12.17
C LEU A 339 9.49 -10.71 -11.28
N VAL A 340 8.95 -9.50 -11.46
CA VAL A 340 9.13 -8.38 -10.54
C VAL A 340 7.78 -8.00 -9.99
N ALA A 341 7.61 -8.05 -8.67
CA ALA A 341 6.35 -7.71 -8.00
C ALA A 341 6.59 -6.67 -6.91
N GLU A 342 6.00 -5.49 -7.07
CA GLU A 342 6.15 -4.39 -6.09
C GLU A 342 5.39 -4.69 -4.80
N VAL A 343 6.09 -4.82 -3.70
CA VAL A 343 5.49 -4.95 -2.38
C VAL A 343 5.45 -3.60 -1.66
N SER A 344 6.41 -2.73 -1.91
CA SER A 344 6.34 -1.32 -1.54
C SER A 344 5.38 -0.53 -2.46
N ASN A 345 4.96 0.65 -2.02
CA ASN A 345 4.18 1.54 -2.88
C ASN A 345 5.12 2.19 -3.91
N MET A 346 4.85 1.98 -5.20
CA MET A 346 5.65 2.52 -6.31
C MET A 346 7.15 2.23 -6.14
N GLY A 347 7.52 0.97 -5.93
CA GLY A 347 8.92 0.55 -5.72
C GLY A 347 9.81 0.75 -6.93
N CYS A 348 9.25 0.67 -8.14
CA CYS A 348 9.95 0.87 -9.41
C CYS A 348 9.72 2.26 -9.97
N THR A 349 10.73 2.82 -10.65
CA THR A 349 10.52 4.04 -11.44
C THR A 349 9.78 3.74 -12.74
N PRO A 350 9.11 4.73 -13.38
CA PRO A 350 8.43 4.51 -14.67
C PRO A 350 9.34 3.89 -15.73
N GLU A 351 10.59 4.32 -15.82
CA GLU A 351 11.58 3.80 -16.79
C GLU A 351 11.95 2.34 -16.49
N ALA A 352 11.98 1.95 -15.22
CA ALA A 352 12.17 0.56 -14.82
C ALA A 352 10.98 -0.31 -15.23
N ILE A 353 9.76 0.18 -15.01
CA ILE A 353 8.51 -0.50 -15.42
C ILE A 353 8.50 -0.71 -16.94
N ASP A 354 8.79 0.34 -17.71
CA ASP A 354 8.87 0.26 -19.18
C ASP A 354 9.92 -0.76 -19.61
N THR A 355 11.06 -0.83 -18.95
CA THR A 355 12.12 -1.80 -19.21
C THR A 355 11.62 -3.24 -19.04
N PHE A 356 10.88 -3.53 -17.96
CA PHE A 356 10.31 -4.86 -17.72
C PHE A 356 9.23 -5.23 -18.74
N ILE A 357 8.30 -4.32 -19.03
CA ILE A 357 7.22 -4.56 -20.00
C ILE A 357 7.78 -4.79 -21.40
N ASN A 358 8.74 -3.96 -21.84
CA ASN A 358 9.36 -4.10 -23.16
C ASN A 358 10.18 -5.39 -23.30
N ALA A 359 10.80 -5.85 -22.21
CA ALA A 359 11.51 -7.13 -22.17
C ALA A 359 10.57 -8.33 -21.98
N ARG A 360 9.25 -8.12 -21.88
CA ARG A 360 8.25 -9.18 -21.61
C ARG A 360 8.51 -9.94 -20.30
N VAL A 361 9.21 -9.33 -19.36
CA VAL A 361 9.29 -9.79 -17.97
C VAL A 361 7.94 -9.55 -17.30
N THR A 362 7.48 -10.50 -16.51
CA THR A 362 6.25 -10.30 -15.75
C THR A 362 6.48 -9.23 -14.69
N TYR A 363 5.78 -8.12 -14.83
CA TYR A 363 5.77 -7.04 -13.84
C TYR A 363 4.39 -6.91 -13.21
N ALA A 364 4.33 -6.85 -11.89
CA ALA A 364 3.09 -6.69 -11.12
C ALA A 364 3.15 -5.43 -10.22
N PRO A 365 2.17 -4.51 -10.35
CA PRO A 365 2.20 -3.21 -9.69
C PRO A 365 1.84 -3.31 -8.22
N GLY A 366 2.37 -2.37 -7.42
CA GLY A 366 2.16 -2.30 -5.98
C GLY A 366 0.68 -2.28 -5.58
N LYS A 367 -0.18 -1.56 -6.28
CA LYS A 367 -1.61 -1.48 -5.95
C LYS A 367 -2.33 -2.85 -5.95
N ALA A 368 -1.87 -3.81 -6.73
CA ALA A 368 -2.38 -5.18 -6.73
C ALA A 368 -1.61 -6.06 -5.74
N VAL A 369 -0.28 -6.05 -5.81
CA VAL A 369 0.60 -6.93 -5.03
C VAL A 369 0.54 -6.64 -3.53
N ASN A 370 0.58 -5.36 -3.14
CA ASN A 370 0.62 -4.97 -1.73
C ASN A 370 -0.76 -4.74 -1.09
N ALA A 371 -1.83 -5.11 -1.78
CA ALA A 371 -3.20 -4.95 -1.28
C ALA A 371 -3.50 -5.78 -0.02
N GLY A 372 -2.64 -6.74 0.34
CA GLY A 372 -2.81 -7.57 1.53
C GLY A 372 -2.98 -6.78 2.82
N GLY A 373 -2.25 -5.67 2.97
CA GLY A 373 -2.38 -4.80 4.14
C GLY A 373 -3.76 -4.15 4.27
N VAL A 374 -4.30 -3.59 3.18
CA VAL A 374 -5.64 -2.99 3.21
C VAL A 374 -6.74 -4.04 3.20
N ALA A 375 -6.52 -5.20 2.57
CA ALA A 375 -7.44 -6.34 2.65
C ALA A 375 -7.62 -6.79 4.10
N THR A 376 -6.54 -7.00 4.84
CA THR A 376 -6.61 -7.35 6.26
C THR A 376 -7.23 -6.23 7.10
N SER A 377 -7.02 -4.96 6.74
CA SER A 377 -7.75 -3.86 7.38
C SER A 377 -9.27 -3.95 7.16
N GLY A 378 -9.71 -4.32 5.96
CA GLY A 378 -11.14 -4.58 5.69
C GLY A 378 -11.68 -5.80 6.45
N LEU A 379 -10.86 -6.84 6.61
CA LEU A 379 -11.21 -7.98 7.47
C LEU A 379 -11.30 -7.57 8.95
N GLU A 380 -10.46 -6.64 9.43
CA GLU A 380 -10.58 -6.05 10.77
C GLU A 380 -11.92 -5.32 10.93
N MET A 381 -12.34 -4.53 9.93
CA MET A 381 -13.66 -3.88 9.95
C MET A 381 -14.80 -4.89 10.05
N SER A 382 -14.71 -6.02 9.34
CA SER A 382 -15.71 -7.09 9.42
C SER A 382 -15.76 -7.73 10.81
N GLN A 383 -14.61 -8.04 11.41
CA GLN A 383 -14.52 -8.57 12.77
C GLN A 383 -15.11 -7.59 13.81
N ASP A 384 -14.81 -6.28 13.67
CA ASP A 384 -15.37 -5.25 14.53
C ASP A 384 -16.90 -5.17 14.41
N ALA A 385 -17.45 -5.27 13.20
CA ALA A 385 -18.89 -5.23 12.95
C ALA A 385 -19.62 -6.46 13.51
N GLU A 386 -18.97 -7.62 13.49
CA GLU A 386 -19.48 -8.87 14.07
C GLU A 386 -19.26 -8.96 15.60
N HIS A 387 -18.45 -8.07 16.18
CA HIS A 387 -17.96 -8.16 17.56
C HIS A 387 -17.23 -9.49 17.85
N LEU A 388 -16.53 -10.03 16.86
CA LEU A 388 -15.76 -11.26 16.94
C LEU A 388 -14.28 -11.01 16.64
N GLN A 389 -13.42 -11.86 17.17
CA GLN A 389 -12.02 -11.93 16.80
C GLN A 389 -11.74 -13.27 16.12
N TRP A 390 -11.34 -13.23 14.85
CA TRP A 390 -10.99 -14.42 14.10
C TRP A 390 -9.58 -14.93 14.47
N SER A 391 -9.37 -16.23 14.32
CA SER A 391 -8.05 -16.84 14.46
C SER A 391 -7.10 -16.35 13.36
N ALA A 392 -5.80 -16.58 13.54
CA ALA A 392 -4.81 -16.28 12.51
C ALA A 392 -5.08 -17.05 11.21
N ASP A 393 -5.48 -18.31 11.32
CA ASP A 393 -5.76 -19.17 10.16
C ASP A 393 -6.99 -18.68 9.36
N GLU A 394 -8.04 -18.23 10.06
CA GLU A 394 -9.23 -17.65 9.40
C GLU A 394 -8.89 -16.37 8.65
N VAL A 395 -8.11 -15.48 9.25
CA VAL A 395 -7.65 -14.23 8.59
C VAL A 395 -6.77 -14.56 7.40
N ASP A 396 -5.81 -15.48 7.54
CA ASP A 396 -4.88 -15.88 6.48
C ASP A 396 -5.59 -16.52 5.30
N ALA A 397 -6.55 -17.42 5.56
CA ALA A 397 -7.37 -18.04 4.50
C ALA A 397 -8.18 -17.02 3.70
N LYS A 398 -8.78 -16.03 4.38
CA LYS A 398 -9.51 -14.93 3.73
C LYS A 398 -8.56 -14.01 2.95
N LEU A 399 -7.40 -13.70 3.49
CA LEU A 399 -6.37 -12.93 2.81
C LEU A 399 -5.91 -13.62 1.53
N HIS A 400 -5.62 -14.92 1.58
CA HIS A 400 -5.24 -15.71 0.42
C HIS A 400 -6.32 -15.67 -0.67
N TYR A 401 -7.60 -15.87 -0.30
CA TYR A 401 -8.73 -15.77 -1.23
C TYR A 401 -8.81 -14.39 -1.90
N ILE A 402 -8.69 -13.30 -1.11
CA ILE A 402 -8.74 -11.94 -1.64
C ILE A 402 -7.61 -11.70 -2.64
N MET A 403 -6.37 -12.09 -2.31
CA MET A 403 -5.22 -11.88 -3.19
C MET A 403 -5.34 -12.68 -4.49
N LYS A 404 -5.88 -13.90 -4.44
CA LYS A 404 -6.22 -14.68 -5.63
C LYS A 404 -7.26 -13.97 -6.49
N SER A 405 -8.31 -13.44 -5.87
CA SER A 405 -9.36 -12.69 -6.59
C SER A 405 -8.82 -11.42 -7.25
N ILE A 406 -7.90 -10.69 -6.59
CA ILE A 406 -7.21 -9.54 -7.20
C ILE A 406 -6.44 -9.98 -8.45
N HIS A 407 -5.69 -11.06 -8.36
CA HIS A 407 -4.94 -11.61 -9.48
C HIS A 407 -5.86 -11.98 -10.65
N GLU A 408 -6.98 -12.66 -10.40
CA GLU A 408 -7.97 -13.02 -11.41
C GLU A 408 -8.56 -11.79 -12.12
N GLN A 409 -8.85 -10.70 -11.38
CA GLN A 409 -9.29 -9.43 -11.96
C GLN A 409 -8.21 -8.81 -12.84
N CYS A 410 -6.95 -8.83 -12.41
CA CYS A 410 -5.84 -8.33 -13.21
C CYS A 410 -5.67 -9.10 -14.53
N ILE A 411 -5.82 -10.43 -14.53
CA ILE A 411 -5.78 -11.24 -15.75
C ILE A 411 -6.95 -10.87 -16.69
N LYS A 412 -8.16 -10.80 -16.13
CA LYS A 412 -9.38 -10.51 -16.92
C LYS A 412 -9.22 -9.28 -17.81
N TYR A 413 -8.61 -8.22 -17.28
CA TYR A 413 -8.48 -6.94 -17.96
C TYR A 413 -7.09 -6.66 -18.53
N GLY A 414 -6.07 -7.42 -18.15
CA GLY A 414 -4.68 -7.20 -18.53
C GLY A 414 -4.13 -8.15 -19.58
N THR A 415 -4.89 -9.20 -19.97
CA THR A 415 -4.42 -10.14 -20.98
C THR A 415 -4.44 -9.50 -22.37
N GLU A 416 -3.28 -9.45 -23.01
CA GLU A 416 -3.09 -8.92 -24.36
C GLU A 416 -3.34 -10.00 -25.44
N PRO A 417 -3.56 -9.62 -26.71
CA PRO A 417 -3.85 -10.59 -27.79
C PRO A 417 -2.76 -11.64 -28.02
N ASP A 418 -1.51 -11.32 -27.67
CA ASP A 418 -0.37 -12.23 -27.76
C ASP A 418 -0.21 -13.17 -26.55
N GLY A 419 -1.12 -13.08 -25.58
CA GLY A 419 -1.14 -13.87 -24.36
C GLY A 419 -0.28 -13.30 -23.23
N TYR A 420 0.40 -12.16 -23.43
CA TYR A 420 1.08 -11.46 -22.36
C TYR A 420 0.07 -10.87 -21.38
N ILE A 421 0.35 -10.93 -20.07
CA ILE A 421 -0.49 -10.34 -19.05
C ILE A 421 0.17 -9.05 -18.54
N ASN A 422 -0.41 -7.92 -18.91
CA ASN A 422 -0.04 -6.61 -18.42
C ASN A 422 -0.79 -6.35 -17.10
N TYR A 423 -0.20 -6.76 -15.97
CA TYR A 423 -0.81 -6.63 -14.65
C TYR A 423 -1.07 -5.17 -14.23
N MET A 424 -0.25 -4.22 -14.69
CA MET A 424 -0.46 -2.80 -14.41
C MET A 424 -1.74 -2.29 -15.09
N LYS A 425 -1.89 -2.55 -16.38
CA LYS A 425 -3.12 -2.24 -17.13
C LYS A 425 -4.33 -2.95 -16.54
N GLY A 426 -4.18 -4.24 -16.23
CA GLY A 426 -5.22 -5.06 -15.63
C GLY A 426 -5.71 -4.52 -14.29
N ALA A 427 -4.81 -4.14 -13.39
CA ALA A 427 -5.16 -3.60 -12.08
C ALA A 427 -5.88 -2.24 -12.19
N ASN A 428 -5.38 -1.34 -13.06
CA ASN A 428 -5.99 -0.02 -13.27
C ASN A 428 -7.42 -0.16 -13.83
N ILE A 429 -7.61 -0.97 -14.86
CA ILE A 429 -8.93 -1.17 -15.49
C ILE A 429 -9.88 -1.87 -14.50
N ALA A 430 -9.45 -2.92 -13.81
CA ALA A 430 -10.29 -3.64 -12.85
C ALA A 430 -10.80 -2.71 -11.74
N GLY A 431 -9.91 -1.92 -11.15
CA GLY A 431 -10.28 -0.94 -10.12
C GLY A 431 -11.24 0.13 -10.66
N PHE A 432 -10.92 0.70 -11.82
CA PHE A 432 -11.77 1.70 -12.47
C PHE A 432 -13.18 1.16 -12.76
N MET A 433 -13.28 0.01 -13.42
CA MET A 433 -14.58 -0.58 -13.79
C MET A 433 -15.46 -0.82 -12.57
N LYS A 434 -14.91 -1.35 -11.49
CA LYS A 434 -15.69 -1.60 -10.27
C LYS A 434 -16.23 -0.31 -9.65
N VAL A 435 -15.42 0.76 -9.62
CA VAL A 435 -15.88 2.08 -9.11
C VAL A 435 -16.92 2.68 -10.07
N ALA A 436 -16.67 2.65 -11.37
CA ALA A 436 -17.57 3.17 -12.39
C ALA A 436 -18.94 2.47 -12.34
N ASP A 437 -18.98 1.14 -12.27
CA ASP A 437 -20.21 0.36 -12.17
C ASP A 437 -20.99 0.70 -10.89
N ALA A 438 -20.30 0.87 -9.75
CA ALA A 438 -20.93 1.28 -8.50
C ALA A 438 -21.54 2.68 -8.61
N MET A 439 -20.81 3.65 -9.19
CA MET A 439 -21.30 5.00 -9.42
C MET A 439 -22.49 5.02 -10.39
N MET A 440 -22.47 4.19 -11.43
CA MET A 440 -23.61 4.03 -12.36
C MET A 440 -24.82 3.43 -11.67
N GLY A 441 -24.64 2.39 -10.87
CA GLY A 441 -25.72 1.71 -10.16
C GLY A 441 -26.42 2.58 -9.11
N GLN A 442 -25.71 3.54 -8.53
CA GLN A 442 -26.24 4.48 -7.52
C GLN A 442 -26.86 5.75 -8.15
N GLY A 443 -26.59 6.02 -9.42
CA GLY A 443 -27.13 7.17 -10.13
C GLY A 443 -26.40 8.49 -9.85
N ILE A 444 -27.14 9.58 -9.93
CA ILE A 444 -26.66 10.95 -9.72
C ILE A 444 -27.40 11.53 -8.50
N TYR A 445 -26.66 11.89 -7.47
CA TYR A 445 -27.17 12.43 -6.19
C TYR A 445 -26.32 13.61 -5.71
#